data_80cbf3aadb31436e3da31f72cf7f2131
#
_entry.id   80cbf3aadb31436e3da31f72cf7f2131
#
_cell.length_a   1.000
_cell.length_b   1.000
_cell.length_c   1.000
_cell.angle_alpha   90.00
_cell.angle_beta   90.00
_cell.angle_gamma   90.00
#
_symmetry.space_group_name_H-M   'P 1'
#
loop_
_entity.id
_entity.type
_entity.pdbx_description
1 polymer ?
#
loop_
_entity_poly.entity_id
_entity_poly.type
_entity_poly.pdbx_seq_one_letter_code
_entity_poly.pdbx_strand_id
1 'polypeptide(L)'
;PIKSSATSDVYKRQQGRGTQRNSNEISVLSWRKFKRIVNKAIKNDDMFTNRADSSRHECRLADAIKHISNNDVYVIDVAKLTEDKQAFVFGDAVRTIYNLKLGEYDGESGINPPSRIIVFIDELNKYASKDTPKYSPILQEILDVTERGRSLGVVLFGAEQFRSNIHQRVTGNCSTHAYGRTNSIETSTKDYSSLPSTYKNMLTRLEQGDYLIQNPIFRSLLKIRFPKPIYKQFKK
;
A
#
# COMPACT_ATOMS: atom_id res chain seq x y z
N PRO A 1 -22.08 -8.04 -12.74
CA PRO A 1 -22.92 -7.18 -11.93
C PRO A 1 -23.05 -7.80 -10.55
N ILE A 2 -22.61 -7.11 -9.53
CA ILE A 2 -22.98 -7.46 -8.16
C ILE A 2 -24.48 -7.19 -8.07
N LYS A 3 -25.27 -8.21 -8.33
CA LYS A 3 -26.67 -8.25 -7.91
C LYS A 3 -26.63 -8.44 -6.39
N SER A 4 -26.40 -7.35 -5.65
CA SER A 4 -26.56 -7.43 -4.22
C SER A 4 -28.07 -7.51 -3.94
N SER A 5 -28.52 -8.63 -3.44
CA SER A 5 -29.83 -8.79 -2.79
C SER A 5 -30.06 -7.70 -1.72
N ALA A 6 -28.98 -7.15 -1.16
CA ALA A 6 -29.00 -6.03 -0.24
C ALA A 6 -29.72 -4.77 -0.76
N THR A 7 -29.70 -4.50 -2.07
CA THR A 7 -30.39 -3.32 -2.63
C THR A 7 -31.92 -3.49 -2.62
N SER A 8 -32.40 -4.72 -2.80
CA SER A 8 -33.82 -5.06 -2.75
C SER A 8 -34.39 -4.98 -1.33
N ASP A 9 -33.60 -5.38 -0.33
CA ASP A 9 -34.06 -5.40 1.06
C ASP A 9 -34.10 -4.01 1.69
N VAL A 10 -33.19 -3.09 1.29
CA VAL A 10 -33.25 -1.68 1.72
C VAL A 10 -34.48 -0.98 1.16
N TYR A 11 -34.92 -1.32 -0.08
CA TYR A 11 -36.14 -0.77 -0.69
C TYR A 11 -37.41 -1.26 -0.01
N LYS A 12 -37.48 -2.52 0.44
CA LYS A 12 -38.65 -3.09 1.11
C LYS A 12 -38.84 -2.57 2.52
N ARG A 13 -37.77 -2.25 3.25
CA ARG A 13 -37.83 -1.69 4.60
C ARG A 13 -38.34 -0.24 4.66
N GLN A 14 -38.27 0.51 3.55
CA GLN A 14 -38.73 1.91 3.52
C GLN A 14 -40.23 2.08 3.26
N GLN A 15 -40.97 1.00 2.96
CA GLN A 15 -42.46 1.05 2.79
C GLN A 15 -43.19 0.75 4.11
N GLY A 16 -42.55 0.39 5.19
CA GLY A 16 -43.12 0.20 6.51
C GLY A 16 -43.25 1.50 7.27
N ARG A 17 -44.47 1.86 7.64
CA ARG A 17 -44.87 3.04 8.42
C ARG A 17 -44.05 3.22 9.70
N GLY A 18 -43.61 4.48 9.90
CA GLY A 18 -43.37 5.23 11.14
C GLY A 18 -42.89 4.46 12.36
N THR A 19 -41.69 4.77 12.77
CA THR A 19 -41.25 5.12 14.13
C THR A 19 -39.75 4.93 14.30
N GLN A 20 -39.09 5.88 14.89
CA GLN A 20 -37.68 5.93 15.25
C GLN A 20 -36.67 5.79 14.12
N ARG A 21 -36.21 6.94 13.63
CA ARG A 21 -34.97 7.02 12.81
C ARG A 21 -33.83 6.50 13.65
N ASN A 22 -33.38 5.28 13.38
CA ASN A 22 -32.08 4.83 13.83
C ASN A 22 -31.05 5.76 13.20
N SER A 23 -30.25 6.42 14.01
CA SER A 23 -29.22 7.40 13.61
C SER A 23 -28.14 6.84 12.66
N ASN A 24 -28.18 5.55 12.34
CA ASN A 24 -27.23 4.85 11.48
C ASN A 24 -27.77 4.54 10.07
N GLU A 25 -28.96 4.97 9.71
CA GLU A 25 -29.49 4.74 8.35
C GLU A 25 -29.05 5.87 7.41
N ILE A 26 -28.29 5.48 6.37
CA ILE A 26 -27.91 6.42 5.31
C ILE A 26 -29.15 6.79 4.51
N SER A 27 -29.41 8.10 4.34
CA SER A 27 -30.55 8.58 3.57
C SER A 27 -30.50 8.10 2.11
N VAL A 28 -31.65 7.86 1.51
CA VAL A 28 -31.76 7.46 0.08
C VAL A 28 -31.10 8.48 -0.84
N LEU A 29 -31.19 9.79 -0.51
CA LEU A 29 -30.58 10.85 -1.26
C LEU A 29 -29.05 10.78 -1.20
N SER A 30 -28.49 10.52 -0.03
CA SER A 30 -27.05 10.33 0.16
C SER A 30 -26.55 9.11 -0.61
N TRP A 31 -27.32 7.99 -0.57
CA TRP A 31 -26.99 6.79 -1.33
C TRP A 31 -27.05 7.00 -2.85
N ARG A 32 -28.06 7.72 -3.36
CA ARG A 32 -28.15 8.09 -4.78
C ARG A 32 -27.01 9.00 -5.21
N LYS A 33 -26.61 9.98 -4.35
CA LYS A 33 -25.47 10.85 -4.62
C LYS A 33 -24.17 10.03 -4.68
N PHE A 34 -23.95 9.16 -3.73
CA PHE A 34 -22.79 8.26 -3.69
C PHE A 34 -22.73 7.39 -4.96
N LYS A 35 -23.81 6.68 -5.29
CA LYS A 35 -23.89 5.84 -6.50
C LYS A 35 -23.59 6.62 -7.78
N ARG A 36 -24.07 7.87 -7.88
CA ARG A 36 -23.80 8.73 -9.03
C ARG A 36 -22.34 9.11 -9.13
N ILE A 37 -21.69 9.44 -8.00
CA ILE A 37 -20.25 9.78 -7.94
C ILE A 37 -19.42 8.58 -8.35
N VAL A 38 -19.68 7.42 -7.78
CA VAL A 38 -18.96 6.17 -8.09
C VAL A 38 -19.14 5.80 -9.57
N ASN A 39 -20.38 5.82 -10.09
CA ASN A 39 -20.64 5.52 -11.49
C ASN A 39 -19.92 6.50 -12.43
N LYS A 40 -19.86 7.80 -12.08
CA LYS A 40 -19.16 8.80 -12.88
C LYS A 40 -17.64 8.53 -12.91
N ALA A 41 -17.08 8.07 -11.81
CA ALA A 41 -15.65 7.76 -11.71
C ALA A 41 -15.25 6.47 -12.46
N ILE A 42 -16.15 5.49 -12.52
CA ILE A 42 -15.85 4.14 -13.03
C ILE A 42 -16.31 3.94 -14.47
N LYS A 43 -17.44 4.53 -14.89
CA LYS A 43 -18.20 4.15 -16.09
C LYS A 43 -17.44 4.25 -17.42
N ASN A 44 -16.47 5.14 -17.51
CA ASN A 44 -15.73 5.41 -18.76
C ASN A 44 -14.23 5.19 -18.59
N ASP A 45 -13.85 4.34 -17.65
CA ASP A 45 -12.46 4.09 -17.33
C ASP A 45 -12.11 2.64 -17.68
N ASP A 46 -11.18 2.49 -18.62
CA ASP A 46 -10.75 1.18 -19.11
C ASP A 46 -10.16 0.28 -18.01
N MET A 47 -9.71 0.87 -16.90
CA MET A 47 -9.21 0.12 -15.74
C MET A 47 -10.30 -0.68 -15.03
N PHE A 48 -11.58 -0.25 -15.10
CA PHE A 48 -12.71 -0.88 -14.41
C PHE A 48 -13.61 -1.64 -15.38
N THR A 49 -13.05 -2.59 -16.10
CA THR A 49 -13.82 -3.44 -17.02
C THR A 49 -14.41 -4.65 -16.30
N ASN A 50 -15.57 -5.12 -16.80
CA ASN A 50 -16.21 -6.33 -16.25
C ASN A 50 -15.45 -7.62 -16.59
N ARG A 51 -14.71 -7.62 -17.70
CA ARG A 51 -13.90 -8.74 -18.17
C ARG A 51 -12.60 -8.21 -18.76
N ALA A 52 -11.50 -8.87 -18.45
CA ALA A 52 -10.23 -8.63 -19.10
C ALA A 52 -10.32 -9.08 -20.59
N ASP A 53 -9.80 -8.27 -21.49
CA ASP A 53 -9.72 -8.59 -22.91
C ASP A 53 -8.39 -9.29 -23.21
N SER A 54 -8.44 -10.60 -23.40
CA SER A 54 -7.26 -11.42 -23.69
C SER A 54 -6.57 -11.02 -25.00
N SER A 55 -7.30 -10.44 -25.96
CA SER A 55 -6.71 -9.95 -27.22
C SER A 55 -5.78 -8.74 -27.00
N ARG A 56 -6.02 -7.97 -25.93
CA ARG A 56 -5.20 -6.86 -25.49
C ARG A 56 -4.19 -7.21 -24.40
N HIS A 57 -4.03 -8.50 -24.09
CA HIS A 57 -3.22 -8.97 -22.98
C HIS A 57 -3.63 -8.40 -21.62
N GLU A 58 -4.91 -8.06 -21.46
CA GLU A 58 -5.45 -7.59 -20.20
C GLU A 58 -5.60 -8.76 -19.22
N CYS A 59 -5.30 -8.51 -17.96
CA CYS A 59 -5.56 -9.44 -16.87
C CYS A 59 -6.09 -8.68 -15.64
N ARG A 60 -6.80 -9.36 -14.77
CA ARG A 60 -7.14 -8.81 -13.47
C ARG A 60 -5.92 -8.83 -12.58
N LEU A 61 -5.62 -7.71 -11.93
CA LEU A 61 -4.46 -7.60 -11.03
C LEU A 61 -4.52 -8.66 -9.92
N ALA A 62 -5.66 -8.83 -9.28
CA ALA A 62 -5.83 -9.83 -8.23
C ALA A 62 -5.60 -11.26 -8.74
N ASP A 63 -6.06 -11.60 -9.93
CA ASP A 63 -5.86 -12.94 -10.50
C ASP A 63 -4.37 -13.18 -10.82
N ALA A 64 -3.67 -12.17 -11.34
CA ALA A 64 -2.24 -12.26 -11.57
C ALA A 64 -1.46 -12.48 -10.26
N ILE A 65 -1.79 -11.72 -9.21
CA ILE A 65 -1.12 -11.82 -7.90
C ILE A 65 -1.40 -13.17 -7.23
N LYS A 66 -2.62 -13.70 -7.32
CA LYS A 66 -2.97 -15.00 -6.74
C LYS A 66 -2.11 -16.15 -7.27
N HIS A 67 -1.70 -16.06 -8.53
CA HIS A 67 -0.90 -17.10 -9.19
C HIS A 67 0.61 -16.86 -9.09
N ILE A 68 1.06 -15.97 -8.21
CA ILE A 68 2.49 -15.73 -7.98
C ILE A 68 3.19 -16.99 -7.49
N SER A 69 4.32 -17.31 -8.11
CA SER A 69 5.13 -18.48 -7.82
C SER A 69 6.51 -18.11 -7.29
N ASN A 70 7.26 -19.11 -6.82
CA ASN A 70 8.64 -18.89 -6.40
C ASN A 70 9.51 -18.33 -7.54
N ASN A 71 10.30 -17.31 -7.24
CA ASN A 71 11.19 -16.59 -8.15
C ASN A 71 10.49 -15.69 -9.19
N ASP A 72 9.17 -15.53 -9.13
CA ASP A 72 8.48 -14.56 -9.95
C ASP A 72 8.79 -13.13 -9.48
N VAL A 73 8.83 -12.22 -10.45
CA VAL A 73 8.95 -10.78 -10.21
C VAL A 73 7.84 -10.07 -10.97
N TYR A 74 6.95 -9.43 -10.23
CA TYR A 74 5.88 -8.61 -10.79
C TYR A 74 6.23 -7.14 -10.63
N VAL A 75 6.15 -6.39 -11.73
CA VAL A 75 6.32 -4.93 -11.72
C VAL A 75 4.98 -4.30 -12.09
N ILE A 76 4.41 -3.56 -11.14
CA ILE A 76 3.14 -2.85 -11.33
C ILE A 76 3.48 -1.39 -11.59
N ASP A 77 3.51 -0.98 -12.86
CA ASP A 77 3.77 0.40 -13.26
C ASP A 77 2.48 1.24 -13.15
N VAL A 78 2.48 2.17 -12.21
CA VAL A 78 1.36 3.08 -11.95
C VAL A 78 1.66 4.53 -12.35
N ALA A 79 2.82 4.81 -12.95
CA ALA A 79 3.31 6.16 -13.19
C ALA A 79 2.38 7.02 -14.08
N LYS A 80 1.61 6.39 -14.97
CA LYS A 80 0.68 7.06 -15.87
C LYS A 80 -0.73 7.23 -15.29
N LEU A 81 -1.00 6.68 -14.12
CA LEU A 81 -2.30 6.74 -13.47
C LEU A 81 -2.41 8.03 -12.63
N THR A 82 -3.64 8.53 -12.46
CA THR A 82 -3.93 9.57 -11.47
C THR A 82 -3.72 9.05 -10.05
N GLU A 83 -3.50 9.94 -9.08
CA GLU A 83 -3.23 9.56 -7.69
C GLU A 83 -4.30 8.64 -7.11
N ASP A 84 -5.58 8.93 -7.35
CA ASP A 84 -6.69 8.07 -6.89
C ASP A 84 -6.61 6.66 -7.47
N LYS A 85 -6.26 6.53 -8.76
CA LYS A 85 -6.09 5.23 -9.41
C LYS A 85 -4.85 4.50 -8.93
N GLN A 86 -3.75 5.21 -8.72
CA GLN A 86 -2.54 4.65 -8.11
C GLN A 86 -2.86 4.05 -6.74
N ALA A 87 -3.59 4.82 -5.92
CA ALA A 87 -4.02 4.39 -4.60
C ALA A 87 -4.93 3.16 -4.65
N PHE A 88 -5.86 3.12 -5.61
CA PHE A 88 -6.75 1.98 -5.81
C PHE A 88 -6.00 0.71 -6.21
N VAL A 89 -5.13 0.79 -7.23
CA VAL A 89 -4.30 -0.33 -7.70
C VAL A 89 -3.40 -0.85 -6.57
N PHE A 90 -2.79 0.08 -5.84
CA PHE A 90 -1.95 -0.26 -4.69
C PHE A 90 -2.73 -1.00 -3.60
N GLY A 91 -3.90 -0.47 -3.21
CA GLY A 91 -4.75 -1.10 -2.18
C GLY A 91 -5.22 -2.48 -2.59
N ASP A 92 -5.61 -2.68 -3.86
CA ASP A 92 -6.03 -3.98 -4.39
C ASP A 92 -4.87 -4.99 -4.38
N ALA A 93 -3.67 -4.56 -4.79
CA ALA A 93 -2.47 -5.41 -4.77
C ALA A 93 -2.10 -5.85 -3.35
N VAL A 94 -2.01 -4.91 -2.41
CA VAL A 94 -1.62 -5.20 -1.02
C VAL A 94 -2.64 -6.09 -0.34
N ARG A 95 -3.94 -5.81 -0.51
CA ARG A 95 -5.03 -6.64 0.02
C ARG A 95 -4.99 -8.04 -0.55
N THR A 96 -4.78 -8.19 -1.86
CA THR A 96 -4.72 -9.51 -2.50
C THR A 96 -3.55 -10.32 -1.96
N ILE A 97 -2.37 -9.71 -1.80
CA ILE A 97 -1.20 -10.37 -1.20
C ILE A 97 -1.50 -10.79 0.25
N TYR A 98 -2.11 -9.91 1.02
CA TYR A 98 -2.44 -10.18 2.42
C TYR A 98 -3.44 -11.35 2.54
N ASN A 99 -4.53 -11.32 1.77
CA ASN A 99 -5.55 -12.36 1.74
C ASN A 99 -4.99 -13.70 1.22
N LEU A 100 -4.12 -13.66 0.21
CA LEU A 100 -3.42 -14.83 -0.29
C LEU A 100 -2.60 -15.52 0.81
N LYS A 101 -1.92 -14.73 1.63
CA LYS A 101 -1.10 -15.23 2.74
C LYS A 101 -1.91 -15.59 3.99
N LEU A 102 -3.15 -15.11 4.11
CA LEU A 102 -4.10 -15.58 5.13
C LEU A 102 -4.74 -16.92 4.77
N GLY A 103 -4.58 -17.40 3.53
CA GLY A 103 -5.22 -18.62 3.06
C GLY A 103 -6.67 -18.43 2.61
N GLU A 104 -7.13 -17.20 2.35
CA GLU A 104 -8.51 -16.96 1.88
C GLU A 104 -8.82 -17.60 0.53
N TYR A 105 -7.79 -17.96 -0.22
CA TYR A 105 -7.88 -18.63 -1.51
C TYR A 105 -7.49 -20.12 -1.45
N ASP A 106 -7.34 -20.67 -0.26
CA ASP A 106 -7.00 -22.08 -0.07
C ASP A 106 -8.12 -22.96 -0.65
N GLY A 107 -7.73 -23.91 -1.49
CA GLY A 107 -8.67 -24.79 -2.21
C GLY A 107 -9.06 -24.29 -3.62
N GLU A 108 -8.72 -23.07 -4.02
CA GLU A 108 -8.81 -22.67 -5.43
C GLU A 108 -7.72 -23.40 -6.24
N SER A 109 -8.10 -23.95 -7.40
CA SER A 109 -7.18 -24.70 -8.26
C SER A 109 -6.02 -23.85 -8.75
N GLY A 110 -4.80 -24.35 -8.59
CA GLY A 110 -3.59 -23.70 -9.10
C GLY A 110 -3.03 -22.60 -8.21
N ILE A 111 -3.59 -22.36 -7.01
CA ILE A 111 -3.05 -21.38 -6.05
C ILE A 111 -2.14 -22.10 -5.05
N ASN A 112 -0.86 -21.76 -5.09
CA ASN A 112 0.16 -22.25 -4.16
C ASN A 112 1.15 -21.12 -3.85
N PRO A 113 0.82 -20.23 -2.89
CA PRO A 113 1.61 -19.04 -2.65
C PRO A 113 3.01 -19.38 -2.12
N PRO A 114 4.04 -18.64 -2.54
CA PRO A 114 5.37 -18.80 -2.00
C PRO A 114 5.40 -18.54 -0.49
N SER A 115 6.33 -19.19 0.22
CA SER A 115 6.49 -19.02 1.67
C SER A 115 6.73 -17.56 2.05
N ARG A 116 7.41 -16.78 1.19
CA ARG A 116 7.68 -15.37 1.38
C ARG A 116 7.35 -14.57 0.13
N ILE A 117 6.69 -13.42 0.31
CA ILE A 117 6.44 -12.43 -0.73
C ILE A 117 7.10 -11.13 -0.28
N ILE A 118 7.96 -10.57 -1.14
CA ILE A 118 8.63 -9.30 -0.89
C ILE A 118 7.91 -8.23 -1.69
N VAL A 119 7.48 -7.17 -1.03
CA VAL A 119 6.78 -6.03 -1.63
C VAL A 119 7.66 -4.80 -1.52
N PHE A 120 8.05 -4.23 -2.66
CA PHE A 120 8.77 -2.95 -2.73
C PHE A 120 7.80 -1.84 -3.08
N ILE A 121 7.78 -0.78 -2.26
CA ILE A 121 6.93 0.38 -2.46
C ILE A 121 7.82 1.61 -2.58
N ASP A 122 7.78 2.25 -3.73
CA ASP A 122 8.40 3.55 -3.93
C ASP A 122 7.42 4.66 -3.53
N GLU A 123 7.93 5.74 -2.95
CA GLU A 123 7.13 6.86 -2.45
C GLU A 123 6.01 6.44 -1.48
N LEU A 124 6.37 5.71 -0.43
CA LEU A 124 5.44 5.17 0.56
C LEU A 124 4.51 6.23 1.18
N ASN A 125 4.95 7.49 1.27
CA ASN A 125 4.15 8.62 1.76
C ASN A 125 2.86 8.85 0.95
N LYS A 126 2.80 8.47 -0.31
CA LYS A 126 1.57 8.55 -1.12
C LYS A 126 0.43 7.72 -0.53
N TYR A 127 0.77 6.64 0.15
CA TYR A 127 -0.19 5.65 0.65
C TYR A 127 -0.32 5.65 2.16
N ALA A 128 0.74 6.04 2.86
CA ALA A 128 0.83 6.02 4.32
C ALA A 128 1.42 7.33 4.87
N SER A 129 0.90 8.47 4.43
CA SER A 129 1.28 9.77 4.97
C SER A 129 0.80 9.94 6.41
N LYS A 130 1.53 10.73 7.20
CA LYS A 130 1.11 11.13 8.55
C LYS A 130 -0.24 11.86 8.56
N ASP A 131 -0.58 12.54 7.45
CA ASP A 131 -1.81 13.31 7.29
C ASP A 131 -2.95 12.46 6.73
N THR A 132 -2.69 11.19 6.41
CA THR A 132 -3.71 10.25 5.92
C THR A 132 -4.77 10.03 7.00
N PRO A 133 -6.07 10.18 6.69
CA PRO A 133 -7.13 9.95 7.65
C PRO A 133 -7.03 8.57 8.31
N LYS A 134 -7.22 8.50 9.63
CA LYS A 134 -7.09 7.27 10.41
C LYS A 134 -7.93 6.10 9.87
N TYR A 135 -9.04 6.41 9.22
CA TYR A 135 -9.96 5.40 8.64
C TYR A 135 -9.75 5.20 7.13
N SER A 136 -8.62 5.64 6.58
CA SER A 136 -8.27 5.34 5.19
C SER A 136 -8.12 3.83 5.00
N PRO A 137 -8.88 3.20 4.09
CA PRO A 137 -8.74 1.77 3.82
C PRO A 137 -7.32 1.38 3.42
N ILE A 138 -6.66 2.21 2.61
CA ILE A 138 -5.30 1.96 2.13
C ILE A 138 -4.29 1.98 3.28
N LEU A 139 -4.42 2.95 4.19
CA LEU A 139 -3.58 2.99 5.38
C LEU A 139 -3.78 1.74 6.24
N GLN A 140 -5.01 1.25 6.39
CA GLN A 140 -5.28 0.03 7.15
C GLN A 140 -4.62 -1.19 6.51
N GLU A 141 -4.69 -1.35 5.19
CA GLU A 141 -4.01 -2.45 4.47
C GLU A 141 -2.48 -2.42 4.71
N ILE A 142 -1.87 -1.23 4.66
CA ILE A 142 -0.44 -1.09 4.96
C ILE A 142 -0.13 -1.44 6.42
N LEU A 143 -0.97 -1.00 7.35
CA LEU A 143 -0.79 -1.30 8.77
C LEU A 143 -0.93 -2.79 9.04
N ASP A 144 -1.90 -3.47 8.43
CA ASP A 144 -2.05 -4.92 8.56
C ASP A 144 -0.81 -5.66 8.08
N VAL A 145 -0.24 -5.25 6.94
CA VAL A 145 1.01 -5.83 6.43
C VAL A 145 2.20 -5.49 7.34
N THR A 146 2.34 -4.26 7.82
CA THR A 146 3.47 -3.88 8.67
C THR A 146 3.41 -4.51 10.06
N GLU A 147 2.22 -4.74 10.60
CA GLU A 147 2.02 -5.31 11.93
C GLU A 147 2.02 -6.85 11.94
N ARG A 148 1.47 -7.48 10.89
CA ARG A 148 1.26 -8.93 10.82
C ARG A 148 2.04 -9.63 9.72
N GLY A 149 2.58 -8.89 8.75
CA GLY A 149 3.25 -9.46 7.58
C GLY A 149 4.35 -10.46 7.92
N ARG A 150 5.08 -10.22 9.02
CA ARG A 150 6.15 -11.13 9.47
C ARG A 150 5.63 -12.55 9.70
N SER A 151 4.50 -12.71 10.38
CA SER A 151 3.92 -14.04 10.66
C SER A 151 3.35 -14.70 9.40
N LEU A 152 2.92 -13.89 8.43
CA LEU A 152 2.38 -14.34 7.15
C LEU A 152 3.46 -14.56 6.07
N GLY A 153 4.71 -14.19 6.35
CA GLY A 153 5.79 -14.26 5.37
C GLY A 153 5.74 -13.13 4.33
N VAL A 154 5.09 -12.00 4.63
CA VAL A 154 5.12 -10.79 3.80
C VAL A 154 6.19 -9.86 4.34
N VAL A 155 7.13 -9.44 3.47
CA VAL A 155 8.20 -8.50 3.80
C VAL A 155 8.00 -7.23 3.01
N LEU A 156 7.82 -6.11 3.70
CA LEU A 156 7.62 -4.80 3.11
C LEU A 156 8.92 -3.99 3.09
N PHE A 157 9.31 -3.51 1.92
CA PHE A 157 10.34 -2.51 1.72
C PHE A 157 9.70 -1.21 1.24
N GLY A 158 9.69 -0.19 2.07
CA GLY A 158 9.21 1.13 1.69
C GLY A 158 10.38 2.08 1.43
N ALA A 159 10.39 2.75 0.29
CA ALA A 159 11.31 3.84 0.00
C ALA A 159 10.60 5.19 0.16
N GLU A 160 11.34 6.17 0.71
CA GLU A 160 10.80 7.49 0.99
C GLU A 160 11.89 8.55 0.99
N GLN A 161 11.56 9.75 0.55
CA GLN A 161 12.49 10.89 0.59
C GLN A 161 12.51 11.57 1.97
N PHE A 162 11.36 11.65 2.64
CA PHE A 162 11.19 12.32 3.94
C PHE A 162 10.50 11.40 4.94
N ARG A 163 11.27 10.87 5.87
CA ARG A 163 10.76 10.02 6.96
C ARG A 163 9.65 10.71 7.76
N SER A 164 9.79 12.02 7.97
CA SER A 164 8.82 12.83 8.72
C SER A 164 7.43 12.89 8.08
N ASN A 165 7.29 12.49 6.82
CA ASN A 165 6.02 12.44 6.11
C ASN A 165 5.28 11.11 6.27
N ILE A 166 5.92 10.08 6.81
CA ILE A 166 5.32 8.75 6.96
C ILE A 166 4.53 8.64 8.26
N HIS A 167 3.44 7.89 8.22
CA HIS A 167 2.62 7.61 9.39
C HIS A 167 3.42 6.84 10.46
N GLN A 168 3.38 7.31 11.72
CA GLN A 168 4.23 6.82 12.82
C GLN A 168 4.07 5.32 13.11
N ARG A 169 2.85 4.75 12.97
CA ARG A 169 2.65 3.31 13.16
C ARG A 169 3.37 2.48 12.11
N VAL A 170 3.50 2.99 10.89
CA VAL A 170 4.26 2.30 9.83
C VAL A 170 5.75 2.32 10.16
N THR A 171 6.31 3.50 10.42
CA THR A 171 7.74 3.61 10.76
C THR A 171 8.09 2.89 12.07
N GLY A 172 7.17 2.89 13.06
CA GLY A 172 7.36 2.23 14.34
C GLY A 172 7.37 0.70 14.26
N ASN A 173 6.66 0.12 13.28
CA ASN A 173 6.65 -1.33 13.04
C ASN A 173 7.79 -1.82 12.14
N CYS A 174 8.50 -0.91 11.46
CA CYS A 174 9.70 -1.27 10.70
C CYS A 174 10.86 -1.58 11.64
N SER A 175 11.37 -2.79 11.61
CA SER A 175 12.51 -3.19 12.42
C SER A 175 13.85 -2.70 11.86
N THR A 176 13.92 -2.43 10.56
CA THR A 176 15.12 -1.97 9.88
C THR A 176 14.88 -0.61 9.22
N HIS A 177 15.77 0.32 9.48
CA HIS A 177 15.78 1.62 8.82
C HIS A 177 17.10 1.82 8.09
N ALA A 178 17.02 2.16 6.81
CA ALA A 178 18.15 2.53 5.98
C ALA A 178 18.08 4.04 5.71
N TYR A 179 18.98 4.80 6.31
CA TYR A 179 19.05 6.24 6.14
C TYR A 179 20.06 6.59 5.06
N GLY A 180 19.61 7.15 3.97
CA GLY A 180 20.44 7.76 2.95
C GLY A 180 20.85 9.19 3.32
N ARG A 181 21.48 9.90 2.37
CA ARG A 181 21.81 11.32 2.56
C ARG A 181 20.54 12.13 2.81
N THR A 182 20.51 12.81 3.95
CA THR A 182 19.35 13.57 4.44
C THR A 182 19.76 15.00 4.76
N ASN A 183 18.93 15.99 4.44
CA ASN A 183 19.22 17.38 4.74
C ASN A 183 19.08 17.70 6.25
N SER A 184 19.66 18.83 6.69
CA SER A 184 19.65 19.24 8.10
C SER A 184 18.25 19.59 8.62
N ILE A 185 17.34 20.06 7.76
CA ILE A 185 15.96 20.40 8.14
C ILE A 185 15.24 19.12 8.55
N GLU A 186 15.32 18.09 7.72
CA GLU A 186 14.68 16.81 7.98
C GLU A 186 15.27 16.13 9.22
N THR A 187 16.59 16.12 9.38
CA THR A 187 17.25 15.52 10.57
C THR A 187 16.94 16.26 11.88
N SER A 188 16.41 17.48 11.82
CA SER A 188 15.97 18.25 12.97
C SER A 188 14.55 17.92 13.44
N THR A 189 13.81 17.15 12.67
CA THR A 189 12.44 16.74 13.02
C THR A 189 12.43 15.74 14.18
N LYS A 190 11.25 15.60 14.82
CA LYS A 190 11.06 14.65 15.92
C LYS A 190 11.31 13.19 15.52
N ASP A 191 11.11 12.86 14.25
CA ASP A 191 11.31 11.52 13.71
C ASP A 191 12.76 11.05 13.75
N TYR A 192 13.70 11.97 13.90
CA TYR A 192 15.12 11.71 14.08
C TYR A 192 15.61 11.93 15.52
N SER A 193 14.70 12.21 16.47
CA SER A 193 15.10 12.51 17.86
C SER A 193 15.87 11.38 18.54
N SER A 194 15.59 10.13 18.19
CA SER A 194 16.28 8.95 18.72
C SER A 194 17.73 8.80 18.22
N LEU A 195 18.13 9.53 17.17
CA LEU A 195 19.48 9.45 16.64
C LEU A 195 20.41 10.43 17.39
N PRO A 196 21.58 9.97 17.85
CA PRO A 196 22.63 10.84 18.37
C PRO A 196 23.07 11.91 17.35
N SER A 197 23.49 13.08 17.84
CA SER A 197 23.91 14.21 16.99
C SER A 197 25.01 13.85 16.00
N THR A 198 25.95 12.99 16.41
CA THR A 198 27.05 12.50 15.55
C THR A 198 26.48 11.82 14.29
N TYR A 199 25.48 10.95 14.43
CA TYR A 199 24.85 10.29 13.28
C TYR A 199 24.04 11.26 12.43
N LYS A 200 23.33 12.21 13.04
CA LYS A 200 22.61 13.26 12.30
C LYS A 200 23.56 14.08 11.42
N ASN A 201 24.72 14.46 11.97
CA ASN A 201 25.75 15.16 11.20
C ASN A 201 26.35 14.28 10.10
N MET A 202 26.48 12.97 10.33
CA MET A 202 26.95 12.03 9.32
C MET A 202 25.94 11.91 8.16
N LEU A 203 24.64 11.85 8.46
CA LEU A 203 23.58 11.76 7.44
C LEU A 203 23.64 12.90 6.42
N THR A 204 23.96 14.11 6.85
CA THR A 204 24.05 15.29 5.95
C THR A 204 25.24 15.22 4.98
N ARG A 205 26.22 14.37 5.27
CA ARG A 205 27.48 14.26 4.53
C ARG A 205 27.68 12.93 3.82
N LEU A 206 26.69 12.04 3.84
CA LEU A 206 26.78 10.77 3.12
C LEU A 206 26.97 10.99 1.63
N GLU A 207 27.83 10.18 1.02
CA GLU A 207 27.98 10.12 -0.43
C GLU A 207 26.85 9.32 -1.06
N GLN A 208 26.70 9.44 -2.36
CA GLN A 208 25.74 8.61 -3.11
C GLN A 208 26.09 7.13 -2.97
N GLY A 209 25.11 6.35 -2.58
CA GLY A 209 25.25 4.90 -2.33
C GLY A 209 25.66 4.54 -0.90
N ASP A 210 26.03 5.53 -0.06
CA ASP A 210 26.26 5.31 1.36
C ASP A 210 24.96 5.39 2.14
N TYR A 211 24.79 4.49 3.11
CA TYR A 211 23.65 4.44 4.01
C TYR A 211 24.08 4.15 5.44
N LEU A 212 23.31 4.65 6.40
CA LEU A 212 23.35 4.19 7.78
C LEU A 212 22.20 3.23 8.03
N ILE A 213 22.51 2.03 8.45
CA ILE A 213 21.51 0.99 8.75
C ILE A 213 21.32 0.91 10.27
N GLN A 214 20.06 1.05 10.68
CA GLN A 214 19.61 0.79 12.03
C GLN A 214 18.79 -0.49 12.04
N ASN A 215 19.18 -1.45 12.88
CA ASN A 215 18.42 -2.68 13.11
C ASN A 215 18.69 -3.14 14.55
N PRO A 216 17.69 -3.67 15.28
CA PRO A 216 17.84 -4.13 16.67
C PRO A 216 18.91 -5.20 16.90
N ILE A 217 19.32 -5.93 15.85
CA ILE A 217 20.40 -6.91 15.94
C ILE A 217 21.76 -6.24 16.15
N PHE A 218 21.92 -4.99 15.69
CA PHE A 218 23.18 -4.26 15.80
C PHE A 218 23.19 -3.37 17.03
N ARG A 219 24.33 -3.33 17.74
CA ARG A 219 24.53 -2.44 18.91
C ARG A 219 24.62 -0.96 18.55
N SER A 220 24.99 -0.66 17.31
CA SER A 220 25.13 0.71 16.78
C SER A 220 24.67 0.75 15.33
N LEU A 221 24.48 1.97 14.79
CA LEU A 221 24.22 2.12 13.38
C LEU A 221 25.44 1.70 12.56
N LEU A 222 25.21 0.96 11.50
CA LEU A 222 26.25 0.53 10.57
C LEU A 222 26.27 1.43 9.35
N LYS A 223 27.44 1.99 9.01
CA LYS A 223 27.64 2.62 7.70
C LYS A 223 27.91 1.52 6.69
N ILE A 224 27.12 1.49 5.63
CA ILE A 224 27.30 0.58 4.49
C ILE A 224 27.38 1.38 3.20
N ARG A 225 28.01 0.79 2.19
CA ARG A 225 27.98 1.28 0.81
C ARG A 225 27.35 0.22 -0.07
N PHE A 226 26.27 0.60 -0.77
CA PHE A 226 25.68 -0.28 -1.78
C PHE A 226 26.59 -0.39 -3.00
N PRO A 227 26.63 -1.55 -3.67
CA PRO A 227 27.37 -1.69 -4.90
C PRO A 227 26.81 -0.77 -5.98
N LYS A 228 27.63 -0.45 -6.98
CA LYS A 228 27.16 0.33 -8.13
C LYS A 228 26.03 -0.45 -8.83
N PRO A 229 24.99 0.25 -9.32
CA PRO A 229 23.93 -0.39 -10.08
C PRO A 229 24.50 -1.14 -11.29
N ILE A 230 24.05 -2.37 -11.50
CA ILE A 230 24.45 -3.20 -12.64
C ILE A 230 23.64 -2.90 -13.92
N TYR A 231 22.59 -2.12 -13.80
CA TYR A 231 21.75 -1.69 -14.92
C TYR A 231 22.18 -0.32 -15.45
N LYS A 232 22.00 -0.11 -16.75
CA LYS A 232 22.21 1.21 -17.37
C LYS A 232 20.97 2.06 -17.13
N GLN A 233 21.13 3.21 -16.46
CA GLN A 233 20.10 4.24 -16.48
C GLN A 233 20.12 4.90 -17.86
N PHE A 234 19.03 4.82 -18.61
CA PHE A 234 18.89 5.60 -19.82
C PHE A 234 18.78 7.06 -19.42
N LYS A 235 19.83 7.85 -19.71
CA LYS A 235 19.70 9.31 -19.71
C LYS A 235 18.74 9.66 -20.85
N LYS A 236 17.61 10.28 -20.50
CA LYS A 236 16.76 10.94 -21.50
C LYS A 236 17.51 12.09 -22.12
#